data_edee3f93e0308e9f3c685b577c84feed
#
_entry.id   edee3f93e0308e9f3c685b577c84feed
#
_cell.length_a   1.000
_cell.length_b   1.000
_cell.length_c   1.000
_cell.angle_alpha   90.00
_cell.angle_beta   90.00
_cell.angle_gamma   90.00
#
_symmetry.space_group_name_H-M   'P 1'
#
loop_
_entity.id
_entity.type
_entity.pdbx_description
1 polymer ?
#
loop_
_entity_poly.entity_id
_entity_poly.type
_entity_poly.pdbx_seq_one_letter_code
_entity_poly.pdbx_strand_id
1 'polypeptide(L)'
;HNTPDKYLRSGNRMAMIPEDKHAQTGFRIVESAFTPVATVAPALPPANQQEVNQTNYTWKVVKDPVFKAPVPYVLQPESDSGNPFFSHNHQPAITWCDNGDLLAIWFSADEENGRGMVVLASRLRAGTEQWNRSSLFFKVPDRNMTGSALLNDRQGTLYHLNGVEASGDWQNLMMVMRTSRDNGQTWSAPQIIAPEHAKRHQVIAGTIRTREGWLIQPCDAGPGSHDGAAIHISKDGGKTWQDPWDGKPLPEFKEGNT
;
A
#
# COMPACT_ATOMS: atom_id res chain seq x y z
N HIS A 1 4.44 19.22 29.07
CA HIS A 1 3.91 18.35 28.02
C HIS A 1 3.24 19.22 26.95
N ASN A 2 3.70 19.15 25.71
CA ASN A 2 3.29 20.10 24.65
C ASN A 2 2.33 19.45 23.63
N THR A 3 1.81 18.26 23.93
CA THR A 3 0.93 17.54 23.01
C THR A 3 -0.47 18.16 23.04
N PRO A 4 -1.04 18.55 21.88
CA PRO A 4 -2.41 19.04 21.84
C PRO A 4 -3.42 18.05 22.43
N ASP A 5 -4.45 18.54 23.10
CA ASP A 5 -5.45 17.73 23.81
C ASP A 5 -6.11 16.63 22.95
N LYS A 6 -6.28 16.90 21.65
CA LYS A 6 -6.84 15.91 20.70
C LYS A 6 -6.03 14.63 20.60
N TYR A 7 -4.72 14.68 20.92
CA TYR A 7 -3.83 13.52 20.90
C TYR A 7 -3.68 12.84 22.28
N LEU A 8 -4.24 13.42 23.32
CA LEU A 8 -4.21 12.85 24.68
C LEU A 8 -5.32 11.85 24.96
N ARG A 9 -6.23 11.64 24.01
CA ARG A 9 -7.33 10.70 24.17
C ARG A 9 -6.80 9.26 24.26
N SER A 10 -7.38 8.46 25.15
CA SER A 10 -6.98 7.06 25.39
C SER A 10 -7.07 6.16 24.14
N GLY A 11 -7.96 6.51 23.21
CA GLY A 11 -8.11 5.81 21.92
C GLY A 11 -7.11 6.19 20.85
N ASN A 12 -6.33 7.26 21.06
CA ASN A 12 -5.35 7.71 20.08
C ASN A 12 -4.15 6.75 20.04
N ARG A 13 -3.72 6.40 18.83
CA ARG A 13 -2.55 5.56 18.58
C ARG A 13 -1.65 6.26 17.60
N MET A 14 -0.39 6.42 17.98
CA MET A 14 0.66 6.93 17.11
C MET A 14 1.65 5.83 16.83
N ALA A 15 1.96 5.60 15.56
CA ALA A 15 3.09 4.78 15.18
C ALA A 15 4.32 5.67 15.05
N MET A 16 5.45 5.17 15.50
CA MET A 16 6.75 5.80 15.40
C MET A 16 7.76 4.72 15.05
N ILE A 17 8.79 5.09 14.31
CA ILE A 17 9.90 4.16 14.10
C ILE A 17 10.67 4.01 15.43
N PRO A 18 11.25 2.83 15.69
CA PRO A 18 11.90 2.55 16.97
C PRO A 18 13.03 3.52 17.34
N GLU A 19 13.68 4.10 16.34
CA GLU A 19 14.79 5.03 16.48
C GLU A 19 14.36 6.46 16.84
N ASP A 20 13.09 6.79 16.63
CA ASP A 20 12.55 8.10 16.97
C ASP A 20 12.48 8.30 18.48
N LYS A 21 13.19 9.31 18.97
CA LYS A 21 13.21 9.69 20.36
C LYS A 21 12.53 11.04 20.55
N HIS A 22 11.34 11.03 21.11
CA HIS A 22 10.58 12.23 21.39
C HIS A 22 10.35 12.40 22.89
N ALA A 23 10.55 13.61 23.41
CA ALA A 23 10.26 13.95 24.80
C ALA A 23 8.78 13.73 25.18
N GLN A 24 7.90 13.64 24.17
CA GLN A 24 6.46 13.45 24.34
C GLN A 24 6.04 11.99 24.27
N THR A 25 6.96 11.07 23.95
CA THR A 25 6.65 9.65 23.82
C THR A 25 6.80 8.95 25.16
N GLY A 26 5.74 8.33 25.60
CA GLY A 26 5.71 7.46 26.74
C GLY A 26 5.06 6.12 26.40
N PHE A 27 5.15 5.18 27.30
CA PHE A 27 4.45 3.90 27.19
C PHE A 27 3.69 3.57 28.46
N ARG A 28 2.68 2.75 28.32
CA ARG A 28 1.93 2.19 29.44
C ARG A 28 1.95 0.67 29.32
N ILE A 29 2.33 0.01 30.38
CA ILE A 29 2.20 -1.43 30.54
C ILE A 29 0.86 -1.68 31.23
N VAL A 30 0.04 -2.57 30.67
CA VAL A 30 -1.21 -3.02 31.27
C VAL A 30 -1.13 -4.54 31.35
N GLU A 31 -1.22 -5.05 32.57
CA GLU A 31 -1.45 -6.45 32.83
C GLU A 31 -2.97 -6.65 33.01
N SER A 32 -3.57 -7.55 32.22
CA SER A 32 -4.99 -7.84 32.30
C SER A 32 -5.21 -9.32 32.55
N ALA A 33 -5.99 -9.61 33.56
CA ALA A 33 -6.49 -10.97 33.85
C ALA A 33 -7.65 -11.39 32.92
N PHE A 34 -8.12 -10.49 32.05
CA PHE A 34 -9.20 -10.79 31.11
C PHE A 34 -8.65 -11.50 29.87
N THR A 35 -9.05 -12.74 29.70
CA THR A 35 -8.96 -13.39 28.40
C THR A 35 -10.06 -12.78 27.51
N PRO A 36 -9.73 -12.12 26.40
CA PRO A 36 -10.75 -11.61 25.51
C PRO A 36 -11.57 -12.79 24.99
N VAL A 37 -12.84 -12.84 25.32
CA VAL A 37 -13.76 -13.76 24.66
C VAL A 37 -14.07 -13.16 23.31
N ALA A 38 -13.54 -13.76 22.25
CA ALA A 38 -13.91 -13.39 20.90
C ALA A 38 -15.36 -13.80 20.65
N THR A 39 -16.27 -12.86 20.88
CA THR A 39 -17.72 -13.07 20.66
C THR A 39 -18.19 -12.54 19.31
N VAL A 40 -17.28 -12.01 18.50
CA VAL A 40 -17.63 -11.48 17.17
C VAL A 40 -17.28 -12.55 16.14
N ALA A 41 -18.26 -12.98 15.38
CA ALA A 41 -18.01 -13.79 14.20
C ALA A 41 -16.98 -13.06 13.30
N PRO A 42 -15.99 -13.77 12.74
CA PRO A 42 -15.03 -13.14 11.87
C PRO A 42 -15.77 -12.43 10.74
N ALA A 43 -15.45 -11.16 10.52
CA ALA A 43 -15.99 -10.43 9.39
C ALA A 43 -15.65 -11.17 8.08
N LEU A 44 -16.59 -11.19 7.15
CA LEU A 44 -16.30 -11.72 5.81
C LEU A 44 -15.11 -10.98 5.21
N PRO A 45 -14.20 -11.68 4.52
CA PRO A 45 -13.10 -11.01 3.86
C PRO A 45 -13.63 -9.96 2.86
N PRO A 46 -12.86 -8.89 2.62
CA PRO A 46 -13.23 -7.87 1.64
C PRO A 46 -13.54 -8.46 0.25
N ALA A 47 -14.44 -7.86 -0.49
CA ALA A 47 -14.93 -8.39 -1.78
C ALA A 47 -13.81 -8.71 -2.76
N ASN A 48 -12.72 -7.91 -2.78
CA ASN A 48 -11.55 -8.17 -3.63
C ASN A 48 -10.74 -9.42 -3.20
N GLN A 49 -11.00 -9.97 -2.00
CA GLN A 49 -10.31 -11.13 -1.42
C GLN A 49 -11.19 -12.38 -1.35
N GLN A 50 -12.49 -12.27 -1.64
CA GLN A 50 -13.39 -13.41 -1.61
C GLN A 50 -13.26 -14.26 -2.88
N GLU A 51 -13.36 -15.57 -2.72
CA GLU A 51 -13.48 -16.53 -3.84
C GLU A 51 -12.41 -16.34 -4.93
N VAL A 52 -11.15 -16.12 -4.53
CA VAL A 52 -10.05 -15.97 -5.49
C VAL A 52 -9.66 -17.34 -6.04
N ASN A 53 -9.81 -17.52 -7.34
CA ASN A 53 -9.37 -18.74 -8.02
C ASN A 53 -7.85 -18.88 -7.91
N GLN A 54 -7.37 -20.08 -7.55
CA GLN A 54 -5.94 -20.37 -7.39
C GLN A 54 -5.33 -21.09 -8.60
N THR A 55 -6.13 -21.37 -9.63
CA THR A 55 -5.63 -22.01 -10.85
C THR A 55 -4.95 -20.98 -11.74
N ASN A 56 -3.72 -21.25 -12.15
CA ASN A 56 -3.00 -20.37 -13.06
C ASN A 56 -3.71 -20.23 -14.40
N TYR A 57 -3.77 -19.01 -14.89
CA TYR A 57 -4.38 -18.70 -16.18
C TYR A 57 -3.41 -19.02 -17.32
N THR A 58 -3.94 -19.65 -18.37
CA THR A 58 -3.16 -19.91 -19.59
C THR A 58 -3.27 -18.72 -20.52
N TRP A 59 -2.22 -17.91 -20.58
CA TRP A 59 -2.15 -16.74 -21.45
C TRP A 59 -2.07 -17.14 -22.92
N LYS A 60 -2.94 -16.55 -23.74
CA LYS A 60 -2.87 -16.72 -25.19
C LYS A 60 -2.09 -15.53 -25.78
N VAL A 61 -1.12 -15.85 -26.64
CA VAL A 61 -0.45 -14.80 -27.41
C VAL A 61 -1.43 -14.29 -28.47
N VAL A 62 -1.78 -13.01 -28.38
CA VAL A 62 -2.60 -12.32 -29.38
C VAL A 62 -1.65 -11.54 -30.28
N LYS A 63 -1.75 -11.75 -31.60
CA LYS A 63 -0.88 -11.06 -32.57
C LYS A 63 -1.21 -9.58 -32.71
N ASP A 64 -2.49 -9.27 -32.66
CA ASP A 64 -2.98 -7.90 -32.83
C ASP A 64 -3.53 -7.37 -31.50
N PRO A 65 -3.29 -6.09 -31.19
CA PRO A 65 -3.85 -5.49 -29.98
C PRO A 65 -5.38 -5.44 -30.05
N VAL A 66 -6.02 -5.78 -28.93
CA VAL A 66 -7.48 -5.72 -28.80
C VAL A 66 -7.82 -4.51 -27.93
N PHE A 67 -8.54 -3.55 -28.48
CA PHE A 67 -9.03 -2.39 -27.76
C PHE A 67 -10.49 -2.62 -27.36
N LYS A 68 -10.76 -2.42 -26.07
CA LYS A 68 -12.12 -2.46 -25.51
C LYS A 68 -12.51 -1.08 -25.00
N ALA A 69 -13.81 -0.83 -24.92
CA ALA A 69 -14.31 0.37 -24.25
C ALA A 69 -13.83 0.39 -22.78
N PRO A 70 -13.47 1.57 -22.23
CA PRO A 70 -13.10 1.70 -20.83
C PRO A 70 -14.23 1.23 -19.91
N VAL A 71 -13.89 0.49 -18.87
CA VAL A 71 -14.83 0.04 -17.85
C VAL A 71 -14.42 0.65 -16.50
N PRO A 72 -15.31 1.36 -15.80
CA PRO A 72 -15.01 1.91 -14.48
C PRO A 72 -14.63 0.82 -13.49
N TYR A 73 -13.56 1.06 -12.72
CA TYR A 73 -13.12 0.16 -11.65
C TYR A 73 -13.33 0.76 -10.25
N VAL A 74 -13.45 2.08 -10.13
CA VAL A 74 -13.78 2.76 -8.88
C VAL A 74 -15.29 2.74 -8.70
N LEU A 75 -15.80 1.66 -8.13
CA LEU A 75 -17.22 1.45 -7.88
C LEU A 75 -17.48 1.54 -6.38
N GLN A 76 -18.50 2.30 -5.98
CA GLN A 76 -18.88 2.38 -4.57
C GLN A 76 -19.20 0.99 -4.00
N PRO A 77 -18.79 0.70 -2.74
CA PRO A 77 -19.22 -0.52 -2.06
C PRO A 77 -20.75 -0.59 -1.92
N GLU A 78 -21.28 -1.77 -1.61
CA GLU A 78 -22.67 -1.87 -1.16
C GLU A 78 -22.84 -1.09 0.15
N SER A 79 -24.00 -0.43 0.30
CA SER A 79 -24.25 0.49 1.41
C SER A 79 -24.19 -0.16 2.81
N ASP A 80 -24.43 -1.46 2.87
CA ASP A 80 -24.43 -2.27 4.09
C ASP A 80 -23.14 -3.08 4.31
N SER A 81 -22.18 -2.95 3.39
CA SER A 81 -20.92 -3.71 3.44
C SER A 81 -19.98 -3.31 4.58
N GLY A 82 -20.18 -2.13 5.17
CA GLY A 82 -19.27 -1.55 6.17
C GLY A 82 -17.92 -1.10 5.60
N ASN A 83 -17.71 -1.18 4.27
CA ASN A 83 -16.48 -0.71 3.65
C ASN A 83 -16.46 0.82 3.57
N PRO A 84 -15.32 1.45 3.91
CA PRO A 84 -15.15 2.88 3.73
C PRO A 84 -15.11 3.24 2.24
N PHE A 85 -15.60 4.43 1.91
CA PHE A 85 -15.47 5.03 0.59
C PHE A 85 -15.62 6.54 0.72
N PHE A 86 -14.68 7.28 0.15
CA PHE A 86 -14.63 8.72 0.26
C PHE A 86 -14.69 9.36 -1.13
N SER A 87 -14.89 10.68 -1.18
CA SER A 87 -15.05 11.43 -2.43
C SER A 87 -13.76 11.57 -3.24
N HIS A 88 -12.61 11.64 -2.57
CA HIS A 88 -11.30 11.77 -3.22
C HIS A 88 -10.68 10.39 -3.41
N ASN A 89 -10.52 9.98 -4.69
CA ASN A 89 -9.91 8.70 -5.07
C ASN A 89 -8.76 8.98 -6.03
N HIS A 90 -7.53 8.55 -5.67
CA HIS A 90 -6.30 8.96 -6.35
C HIS A 90 -5.22 7.87 -6.33
N GLN A 91 -4.18 8.04 -7.15
CA GLN A 91 -2.97 7.19 -7.25
C GLN A 91 -3.27 5.69 -7.40
N PRO A 92 -3.83 5.27 -8.53
CA PRO A 92 -4.10 3.86 -8.77
C PRO A 92 -2.82 3.06 -9.04
N ALA A 93 -2.80 1.82 -8.58
CA ALA A 93 -1.86 0.80 -9.01
C ALA A 93 -2.64 -0.43 -9.49
N ILE A 94 -2.12 -1.11 -10.49
CA ILE A 94 -2.78 -2.27 -11.09
C ILE A 94 -1.76 -3.36 -11.42
N THR A 95 -2.14 -4.62 -11.23
CA THR A 95 -1.34 -5.76 -11.66
C THR A 95 -2.20 -6.94 -12.11
N TRP A 96 -1.66 -7.75 -13.00
CA TRP A 96 -2.21 -9.06 -13.30
C TRP A 96 -1.82 -10.06 -12.23
N CYS A 97 -2.78 -10.84 -11.76
CA CYS A 97 -2.54 -12.04 -10.94
C CYS A 97 -2.26 -13.25 -11.84
N ASP A 98 -1.62 -14.30 -11.31
CA ASP A 98 -1.30 -15.48 -12.11
C ASP A 98 -2.54 -16.28 -12.54
N ASN A 99 -3.65 -16.13 -11.80
CA ASN A 99 -4.95 -16.70 -12.15
C ASN A 99 -5.70 -15.95 -13.26
N GLY A 100 -5.12 -14.88 -13.82
CA GLY A 100 -5.71 -14.07 -14.87
C GLY A 100 -6.61 -12.93 -14.41
N ASP A 101 -6.80 -12.75 -13.11
CA ASP A 101 -7.49 -11.58 -12.57
C ASP A 101 -6.63 -10.33 -12.71
N LEU A 102 -7.27 -9.16 -12.89
CA LEU A 102 -6.66 -7.85 -12.64
C LEU A 102 -7.01 -7.39 -11.23
N LEU A 103 -6.01 -6.98 -10.47
CA LEU A 103 -6.17 -6.35 -9.17
C LEU A 103 -5.78 -4.87 -9.29
N ALA A 104 -6.71 -3.98 -9.01
CA ALA A 104 -6.50 -2.53 -8.94
C ALA A 104 -6.65 -2.06 -7.50
N ILE A 105 -5.77 -1.16 -7.06
CA ILE A 105 -5.82 -0.51 -5.76
C ILE A 105 -5.66 1.00 -5.94
N TRP A 106 -6.16 1.78 -5.00
CA TRP A 106 -6.01 3.24 -4.97
C TRP A 106 -6.28 3.74 -3.55
N PHE A 107 -5.84 4.93 -3.21
CA PHE A 107 -6.28 5.51 -1.96
C PHE A 107 -7.62 6.23 -2.11
N SER A 108 -8.40 6.22 -1.03
CA SER A 108 -9.66 6.94 -0.89
C SER A 108 -9.64 7.73 0.41
N ALA A 109 -9.97 9.02 0.36
CA ALA A 109 -9.89 9.93 1.49
C ALA A 109 -10.92 11.07 1.38
N ASP A 110 -11.27 11.67 2.49
CA ASP A 110 -12.00 12.94 2.50
C ASP A 110 -11.07 14.09 2.10
N GLU A 111 -9.82 14.04 2.60
CA GLU A 111 -8.76 15.00 2.34
C GLU A 111 -7.48 14.26 1.96
N GLU A 112 -6.80 14.69 0.91
CA GLU A 112 -5.59 14.05 0.40
C GLU A 112 -4.48 13.95 1.45
N ASN A 113 -4.34 14.96 2.28
CA ASN A 113 -3.34 15.02 3.35
C ASN A 113 -3.87 14.44 4.67
N GLY A 114 -5.08 13.90 4.68
CA GLY A 114 -5.75 13.43 5.88
C GLY A 114 -5.26 12.06 6.37
N ARG A 115 -5.37 11.83 7.67
CA ARG A 115 -5.07 10.55 8.31
C ARG A 115 -6.23 9.55 8.27
N GLY A 116 -7.40 9.99 7.79
CA GLY A 116 -8.56 9.12 7.53
C GLY A 116 -8.40 8.22 6.31
N MET A 117 -7.41 8.49 5.46
CA MET A 117 -7.14 7.79 4.21
C MET A 117 -7.13 6.28 4.36
N VAL A 118 -7.68 5.59 3.38
CA VAL A 118 -7.67 4.12 3.24
C VAL A 118 -7.18 3.74 1.86
N VAL A 119 -6.60 2.56 1.71
CA VAL A 119 -6.37 1.96 0.40
C VAL A 119 -7.51 0.99 0.11
N LEU A 120 -8.21 1.22 -0.97
CA LEU A 120 -9.28 0.37 -1.49
C LEU A 120 -8.75 -0.51 -2.61
N ALA A 121 -9.47 -1.58 -2.89
CA ALA A 121 -9.21 -2.43 -4.05
C ALA A 121 -10.49 -2.83 -4.76
N SER A 122 -10.33 -3.10 -6.05
CA SER A 122 -11.29 -3.80 -6.87
C SER A 122 -10.58 -4.87 -7.69
N ARG A 123 -11.33 -5.89 -8.08
CA ARG A 123 -10.81 -7.02 -8.86
C ARG A 123 -11.70 -7.24 -10.08
N LEU A 124 -11.07 -7.32 -11.25
CA LEU A 124 -11.71 -7.84 -12.46
C LEU A 124 -11.37 -9.32 -12.59
N ARG A 125 -12.35 -10.17 -12.37
CA ARG A 125 -12.16 -11.62 -12.42
C ARG A 125 -11.87 -12.10 -13.84
N ALA A 126 -11.01 -13.07 -13.99
CA ALA A 126 -10.72 -13.68 -15.29
C ALA A 126 -12.02 -14.17 -15.97
N GLY A 127 -12.24 -13.74 -17.21
CA GLY A 127 -13.43 -14.09 -17.97
C GLY A 127 -14.68 -13.25 -17.69
N THR A 128 -14.60 -12.25 -16.82
CA THR A 128 -15.69 -11.27 -16.58
C THR A 128 -15.40 -9.93 -17.27
N GLU A 129 -16.43 -9.11 -17.42
CA GLU A 129 -16.32 -7.77 -18.01
C GLU A 129 -16.61 -6.66 -16.99
N GLN A 130 -16.88 -7.01 -15.74
CA GLN A 130 -17.21 -6.06 -14.69
C GLN A 130 -16.26 -6.23 -13.49
N TRP A 131 -15.80 -5.11 -12.98
CA TRP A 131 -15.04 -5.05 -11.76
C TRP A 131 -15.92 -5.31 -10.54
N ASN A 132 -15.35 -5.96 -9.53
CA ASN A 132 -16.00 -6.03 -8.22
C ASN A 132 -16.19 -4.62 -7.66
N ARG A 133 -17.18 -4.44 -6.78
CA ARG A 133 -17.29 -3.21 -6.00
C ARG A 133 -16.07 -3.03 -5.10
N SER A 134 -15.74 -1.79 -4.81
CA SER A 134 -14.62 -1.43 -3.94
C SER A 134 -14.76 -2.05 -2.56
N SER A 135 -13.66 -2.48 -2.00
CA SER A 135 -13.60 -2.92 -0.61
C SER A 135 -12.25 -2.58 0.01
N LEU A 136 -12.19 -2.56 1.33
CA LEU A 136 -10.96 -2.23 2.04
C LEU A 136 -9.83 -3.18 1.64
N PHE A 137 -8.69 -2.62 1.30
CA PHE A 137 -7.48 -3.38 0.98
C PHE A 137 -6.40 -3.23 2.03
N PHE A 138 -6.14 -1.99 2.46
CA PHE A 138 -5.13 -1.71 3.46
C PHE A 138 -5.47 -0.46 4.24
N LYS A 139 -5.21 -0.48 5.56
CA LYS A 139 -5.37 0.66 6.45
C LYS A 139 -4.38 0.57 7.60
N VAL A 140 -3.64 1.64 7.80
CA VAL A 140 -2.91 1.91 9.04
C VAL A 140 -3.71 2.95 9.81
N PRO A 141 -4.23 2.64 11.00
CA PRO A 141 -5.04 3.58 11.76
C PRO A 141 -4.30 4.89 12.05
N ASP A 142 -4.99 6.01 11.86
CA ASP A 142 -4.50 7.36 12.15
C ASP A 142 -3.18 7.69 11.42
N ARG A 143 -3.08 7.29 10.14
CA ARG A 143 -1.91 7.56 9.29
C ARG A 143 -2.35 7.92 7.88
N ASN A 144 -1.63 8.86 7.27
CA ASN A 144 -1.64 9.04 5.83
C ASN A 144 -0.92 7.85 5.17
N MET A 145 -1.42 7.41 4.02
CA MET A 145 -0.91 6.25 3.28
C MET A 145 -0.82 6.57 1.79
N THR A 146 -0.17 7.68 1.49
CA THR A 146 -0.01 8.15 0.12
C THR A 146 0.91 7.23 -0.69
N GLY A 147 0.53 6.96 -1.91
CA GLY A 147 1.32 6.18 -2.87
C GLY A 147 1.30 4.68 -2.60
N SER A 148 0.89 3.95 -3.62
CA SER A 148 0.90 2.48 -3.61
C SER A 148 1.47 1.94 -4.90
N ALA A 149 2.15 0.82 -4.83
CA ALA A 149 2.59 0.05 -5.99
C ALA A 149 2.20 -1.42 -5.85
N LEU A 150 1.90 -2.05 -6.96
CA LEU A 150 1.67 -3.49 -7.08
C LEU A 150 2.65 -4.08 -8.10
N LEU A 151 3.17 -5.25 -7.77
CA LEU A 151 3.96 -6.05 -8.69
C LEU A 151 3.56 -7.53 -8.60
N ASN A 152 3.42 -8.18 -9.74
CA ASN A 152 3.49 -9.63 -9.84
C ASN A 152 4.89 -10.01 -10.36
N ASP A 153 5.66 -10.76 -9.58
CA ASP A 153 7.01 -11.21 -9.98
C ASP A 153 7.01 -12.31 -11.04
N ARG A 154 5.82 -12.81 -11.41
CA ARG A 154 5.62 -13.95 -12.33
C ARG A 154 6.27 -15.24 -11.83
N GLN A 155 6.51 -15.33 -10.51
CA GLN A 155 7.06 -16.49 -9.82
C GLN A 155 6.17 -16.91 -8.65
N GLY A 156 4.90 -16.45 -8.67
CA GLY A 156 3.89 -16.78 -7.67
C GLY A 156 3.83 -15.81 -6.50
N THR A 157 4.45 -14.61 -6.60
CA THR A 157 4.38 -13.64 -5.52
C THR A 157 3.87 -12.29 -6.04
N LEU A 158 2.83 -11.79 -5.41
CA LEU A 158 2.41 -10.40 -5.53
C LEU A 158 3.06 -9.57 -4.42
N TYR A 159 3.54 -8.40 -4.76
CA TYR A 159 4.09 -7.40 -3.83
C TYR A 159 3.17 -6.18 -3.81
N HIS A 160 2.91 -5.66 -2.63
CA HIS A 160 2.30 -4.36 -2.40
C HIS A 160 3.26 -3.51 -1.58
N LEU A 161 3.67 -2.38 -2.14
CA LEU A 161 4.45 -1.36 -1.46
C LEU A 161 3.59 -0.13 -1.25
N ASN A 162 3.76 0.54 -0.11
CA ASN A 162 2.98 1.72 0.24
C ASN A 162 3.78 2.66 1.13
N GLY A 163 3.68 3.96 0.87
CA GLY A 163 4.15 4.98 1.80
C GLY A 163 3.18 5.10 2.97
N VAL A 164 3.70 5.08 4.19
CA VAL A 164 2.91 5.27 5.42
C VAL A 164 3.55 6.39 6.23
N GLU A 165 2.74 7.34 6.67
CA GLU A 165 3.19 8.44 7.52
C GLU A 165 3.95 7.93 8.75
N ALA A 166 5.20 8.33 8.88
CA ALA A 166 6.04 7.97 10.02
C ALA A 166 5.71 8.89 11.21
N SER A 167 5.80 10.20 11.00
CA SER A 167 5.48 11.20 12.01
C SER A 167 5.20 12.55 11.36
N GLY A 168 4.32 13.35 11.96
CA GLY A 168 4.02 14.70 11.50
C GLY A 168 2.93 14.73 10.43
N ASP A 169 3.29 14.57 9.18
CA ASP A 169 2.38 14.66 8.04
C ASP A 169 2.77 13.68 6.90
N TRP A 170 2.05 13.78 5.79
CA TRP A 170 2.23 12.95 4.60
C TRP A 170 3.60 13.11 3.92
N GLN A 171 4.36 14.16 4.22
CA GLN A 171 5.71 14.39 3.68
C GLN A 171 6.78 13.58 4.38
N ASN A 172 6.45 12.96 5.51
CA ASN A 172 7.36 12.16 6.30
C ASN A 172 6.92 10.69 6.33
N LEU A 173 7.20 10.01 5.24
CA LEU A 173 6.75 8.65 5.01
C LEU A 173 7.85 7.63 5.27
N MET A 174 7.46 6.46 5.73
CA MET A 174 8.22 5.22 5.69
C MET A 174 7.59 4.29 4.67
N MET A 175 8.40 3.47 4.03
CA MET A 175 7.90 2.50 3.07
C MET A 175 7.60 1.18 3.76
N VAL A 176 6.41 0.65 3.51
CA VAL A 176 6.00 -0.69 3.96
C VAL A 176 5.78 -1.61 2.78
N MET A 177 6.01 -2.90 3.00
CA MET A 177 5.79 -3.94 2.01
C MET A 177 4.92 -5.06 2.59
N ARG A 178 4.02 -5.59 1.77
CA ARG A 178 3.28 -6.83 2.01
C ARG A 178 3.41 -7.74 0.80
N THR A 179 3.28 -9.03 1.01
CA THR A 179 3.29 -10.03 -0.07
C THR A 179 2.08 -10.94 -0.01
N SER A 180 1.68 -11.45 -1.16
CA SER A 180 0.66 -12.49 -1.31
C SER A 180 1.18 -13.60 -2.20
N ARG A 181 0.81 -14.85 -1.89
CA ARG A 181 1.14 -16.05 -2.68
C ARG A 181 -0.09 -16.82 -3.15
N ASP A 182 -1.26 -16.20 -3.03
CA ASP A 182 -2.57 -16.75 -3.34
C ASP A 182 -3.40 -15.78 -4.19
N ASN A 183 -2.74 -15.17 -5.19
CA ASN A 183 -3.36 -14.22 -6.11
C ASN A 183 -4.05 -13.02 -5.42
N GLY A 184 -3.52 -12.59 -4.26
CA GLY A 184 -4.06 -11.46 -3.52
C GLY A 184 -5.28 -11.78 -2.67
N GLN A 185 -5.57 -13.06 -2.40
CA GLN A 185 -6.61 -13.46 -1.46
C GLN A 185 -6.21 -13.11 -0.03
N THR A 186 -4.99 -13.45 0.36
CA THR A 186 -4.42 -13.08 1.65
C THR A 186 -3.09 -12.34 1.47
N TRP A 187 -2.75 -11.54 2.47
CA TRP A 187 -1.54 -10.73 2.46
C TRP A 187 -0.78 -10.89 3.78
N SER A 188 0.54 -10.90 3.70
CA SER A 188 1.39 -10.90 4.89
C SER A 188 1.13 -9.67 5.76
N ALA A 189 1.54 -9.71 7.02
CA ALA A 189 1.67 -8.51 7.83
C ALA A 189 2.58 -7.49 7.12
N PRO A 190 2.28 -6.18 7.24
CA PRO A 190 3.14 -5.14 6.67
C PRO A 190 4.49 -5.15 7.37
N GLN A 191 5.55 -5.01 6.59
CA GLN A 191 6.92 -4.87 7.07
C GLN A 191 7.46 -3.51 6.63
N ILE A 192 8.07 -2.78 7.55
CA ILE A 192 8.81 -1.57 7.21
C ILE A 192 10.07 -2.01 6.46
N ILE A 193 10.31 -1.41 5.30
CA ILE A 193 11.53 -1.63 4.54
C ILE A 193 12.42 -0.41 4.66
N ALA A 194 13.73 -0.62 4.72
CA ALA A 194 14.73 0.43 4.85
C ALA A 194 14.38 1.46 5.96
N PRO A 195 14.20 1.00 7.23
CA PRO A 195 13.75 1.87 8.33
C PRO A 195 14.74 3.01 8.65
N GLU A 196 15.99 2.87 8.25
CA GLU A 196 17.04 3.90 8.34
C GLU A 196 16.75 5.09 7.41
N HIS A 197 15.96 4.90 6.37
CA HIS A 197 15.56 5.96 5.43
C HIS A 197 14.31 6.69 5.91
N ALA A 198 14.26 7.09 7.12
CA ALA A 198 13.10 7.53 7.87
C ALA A 198 12.36 8.77 7.33
N LYS A 199 12.67 9.28 6.16
CA LYS A 199 12.03 10.51 5.65
C LYS A 199 11.73 10.39 4.17
N ARG A 200 10.48 10.76 3.78
CA ARG A 200 10.21 11.29 2.45
C ARG A 200 10.01 10.33 1.28
N HIS A 201 9.79 9.08 1.49
CA HIS A 201 9.69 8.14 0.39
C HIS A 201 8.23 7.84 0.05
N GLN A 202 7.59 8.76 -0.64
CA GLN A 202 6.34 8.45 -1.30
C GLN A 202 6.61 7.40 -2.38
N VAL A 203 5.86 6.31 -2.34
CA VAL A 203 5.87 5.32 -3.42
C VAL A 203 5.26 5.94 -4.65
N ILE A 204 6.02 5.99 -5.75
CA ILE A 204 5.57 6.55 -7.01
C ILE A 204 5.73 5.47 -8.07
N ALA A 205 4.79 5.43 -9.01
CA ALA A 205 4.78 4.47 -10.10
C ALA A 205 4.86 3.00 -9.63
N GLY A 206 4.95 2.07 -10.57
CA GLY A 206 4.99 0.65 -10.29
C GLY A 206 6.37 0.17 -9.85
N THR A 207 6.40 -0.78 -8.92
CA THR A 207 7.58 -1.60 -8.69
C THR A 207 7.91 -2.40 -9.95
N ILE A 208 9.17 -2.49 -10.30
CA ILE A 208 9.64 -3.31 -11.42
C ILE A 208 10.54 -4.45 -10.95
N ARG A 209 10.57 -5.53 -11.71
CA ARG A 209 11.53 -6.61 -11.55
C ARG A 209 12.48 -6.63 -12.74
N THR A 210 13.80 -6.54 -12.48
CA THR A 210 14.81 -6.59 -13.52
C THR A 210 15.01 -8.02 -14.06
N ARG A 211 15.78 -8.17 -15.13
CA ARG A 211 16.12 -9.50 -15.68
C ARG A 211 16.95 -10.32 -14.71
N GLU A 212 17.75 -9.68 -13.88
CA GLU A 212 18.56 -10.29 -12.82
C GLU A 212 17.71 -10.70 -11.60
N GLY A 213 16.44 -10.32 -11.58
CA GLY A 213 15.50 -10.61 -10.49
C GLY A 213 15.47 -9.58 -9.37
N TRP A 214 16.12 -8.43 -9.54
CA TRP A 214 16.08 -7.35 -8.56
C TRP A 214 14.73 -6.66 -8.57
N LEU A 215 14.27 -6.23 -7.42
CA LEU A 215 13.11 -5.36 -7.29
C LEU A 215 13.59 -3.92 -7.19
N ILE A 216 12.99 -3.03 -7.97
CA ILE A 216 13.26 -1.60 -7.93
C ILE A 216 11.95 -0.87 -7.68
N GLN A 217 11.93 -0.04 -6.63
CA GLN A 217 10.80 0.81 -6.29
C GLN A 217 11.20 2.27 -6.45
N PRO A 218 10.62 2.97 -7.44
CA PRO A 218 10.73 4.42 -7.54
C PRO A 218 10.01 5.12 -6.38
N CYS A 219 10.57 6.24 -5.93
CA CYS A 219 10.01 7.09 -4.89
C CYS A 219 10.49 8.54 -5.05
N ASP A 220 9.87 9.44 -4.30
CA ASP A 220 10.36 10.81 -4.19
C ASP A 220 11.69 10.87 -3.41
N ALA A 221 12.60 11.70 -3.85
CA ALA A 221 13.87 11.91 -3.16
C ALA A 221 13.74 12.86 -1.97
N GLY A 222 12.74 13.71 -1.94
CA GLY A 222 12.52 14.69 -0.89
C GLY A 222 11.06 14.84 -0.48
N PRO A 223 10.79 15.51 0.65
CA PRO A 223 9.43 15.79 1.08
C PRO A 223 8.68 16.60 0.03
N GLY A 224 7.44 16.19 -0.25
CA GLY A 224 6.56 16.94 -1.15
C GLY A 224 6.96 16.96 -2.61
N SER A 225 7.71 15.97 -3.09
CA SER A 225 8.06 15.77 -4.51
C SER A 225 8.91 16.89 -5.15
N HIS A 226 9.61 17.68 -4.36
CA HIS A 226 10.36 18.83 -4.89
C HIS A 226 11.81 18.55 -5.23
N ASP A 227 12.37 17.46 -4.75
CA ASP A 227 13.81 17.17 -4.82
C ASP A 227 14.16 16.06 -5.83
N GLY A 228 13.26 15.73 -6.75
CA GLY A 228 13.47 14.75 -7.80
C GLY A 228 13.19 13.31 -7.36
N ALA A 229 13.62 12.35 -8.18
CA ALA A 229 13.36 10.94 -7.99
C ALA A 229 14.47 10.23 -7.23
N ALA A 230 14.12 9.22 -6.45
CA ALA A 230 15.03 8.26 -5.84
C ALA A 230 14.53 6.83 -6.10
N ILE A 231 15.30 5.84 -5.70
CA ILE A 231 14.91 4.43 -5.83
C ILE A 231 15.35 3.63 -4.61
N HIS A 232 14.58 2.63 -4.29
CA HIS A 232 15.00 1.53 -3.43
C HIS A 232 15.23 0.27 -4.27
N ILE A 233 16.28 -0.48 -3.95
CA ILE A 233 16.66 -1.72 -4.67
C ILE A 233 16.69 -2.87 -3.67
N SER A 234 16.01 -3.96 -4.01
CA SER A 234 16.18 -5.25 -3.34
C SER A 234 16.74 -6.27 -4.33
N LYS A 235 17.79 -6.98 -3.91
CA LYS A 235 18.45 -8.03 -4.71
C LYS A 235 18.10 -9.44 -4.23
N ASP A 236 17.29 -9.56 -3.19
CA ASP A 236 17.00 -10.81 -2.49
C ASP A 236 15.50 -11.10 -2.34
N GLY A 237 14.69 -10.57 -3.27
CA GLY A 237 13.24 -10.78 -3.30
C GLY A 237 12.48 -10.01 -2.22
N GLY A 238 12.96 -8.83 -1.87
CA GLY A 238 12.30 -7.93 -0.92
C GLY A 238 12.69 -8.15 0.55
N LYS A 239 13.66 -9.01 0.85
CA LYS A 239 14.10 -9.25 2.24
C LYS A 239 14.93 -8.11 2.78
N THR A 240 15.82 -7.57 1.96
CA THR A 240 16.61 -6.37 2.27
C THR A 240 16.48 -5.36 1.15
N TRP A 241 16.58 -4.08 1.51
CA TRP A 241 16.46 -2.97 0.59
C TRP A 241 17.61 -1.99 0.78
N GLN A 242 18.05 -1.39 -0.31
CA GLN A 242 19.11 -0.41 -0.35
C GLN A 242 18.61 0.84 -1.05
N ASP A 243 18.97 1.99 -0.53
CA ASP A 243 18.88 3.28 -1.21
C ASP A 243 20.30 3.66 -1.66
N PRO A 244 20.63 3.50 -2.96
CA PRO A 244 21.99 3.72 -3.44
C PRO A 244 22.49 5.17 -3.29
N TRP A 245 21.57 6.10 -3.06
CA TRP A 245 21.88 7.53 -2.95
C TRP A 245 21.53 8.12 -1.58
N ASP A 246 21.21 7.28 -0.61
CA ASP A 246 20.91 7.70 0.76
C ASP A 246 19.82 8.81 0.79
N GLY A 247 18.74 8.59 0.07
CA GLY A 247 17.62 9.52 -0.08
C GLY A 247 17.92 10.78 -0.87
N LYS A 248 19.08 10.87 -1.51
CA LYS A 248 19.39 11.98 -2.42
C LYS A 248 18.81 11.69 -3.80
N PRO A 249 18.49 12.74 -4.59
CA PRO A 249 18.04 12.58 -5.96
C PRO A 249 19.04 11.81 -6.81
N LEU A 250 18.54 11.09 -7.80
CA LEU A 250 19.37 10.56 -8.87
C LEU A 250 20.11 11.71 -9.55
N PRO A 251 21.42 11.61 -9.79
CA PRO A 251 22.22 12.72 -10.33
C PRO A 251 21.70 13.29 -11.66
N GLU A 252 21.15 12.43 -12.50
CA GLU A 252 20.62 12.79 -13.82
C GLU A 252 19.21 13.36 -13.78
N PHE A 253 18.52 13.23 -12.66
CA PHE A 253 17.10 13.60 -12.50
C PHE A 253 16.90 14.53 -11.30
N LYS A 254 17.69 15.59 -11.23
CA LYS A 254 17.61 16.57 -10.13
C LYS A 254 16.34 17.42 -10.15
N GLU A 255 15.75 17.54 -11.33
CA GLU A 255 14.53 18.29 -11.57
C GLU A 255 13.53 17.36 -12.24
N GLY A 256 12.53 16.96 -11.55
CA GLY A 256 11.50 16.13 -12.13
C GLY A 256 10.37 15.95 -11.15
N ASN A 257 9.18 16.27 -11.61
CA ASN A 257 8.00 15.68 -11.02
C ASN A 257 8.00 14.22 -11.41
N THR A 258 8.00 13.43 -10.45
CA THR A 258 7.79 12.00 -10.55
C THR A 258 6.34 11.69 -10.93
#